data_aee98ac71598b459947235a69cdd2588
#
_entry.id   aee98ac71598b459947235a69cdd2588
#
_cell.length_a   1.000
_cell.length_b   1.000
_cell.length_c   1.000
_cell.angle_alpha   90.00
_cell.angle_beta   90.00
_cell.angle_gamma   90.00
#
_symmetry.space_group_name_H-M   'P 1'
#
loop_
_entity.id
_entity.type
_entity.pdbx_description
1 polymer ?
#
loop_
_entity_poly.entity_id
_entity_poly.type
_entity_poly.pdbx_seq_one_letter_code
_entity_poly.pdbx_strand_id
1 'polypeptide(L)'
;YKRQPEYLESLGVAYYVLERDTYSVVRSVIPEGKTTCGLCSRLRRGTLYGFAEEIGAQKIALGHHRDDIVETLFLNLFFGGKLKAMPPKLLSDDKKNVVIRPLAYCKESDIEAYANQEAYPIIPCNLCGSQENLQRVEVKRMLRDWEKQYPGRTETIFKSLANVSPSQLADRELFDFESLVVQRDDSQEPELPLIKTVSL
;
A
#
# COMPACT_ATOMS: atom_id res chain seq x y z
N TYR A 1 20.05 15.22 -9.64
CA TYR A 1 20.62 13.88 -9.38
C TYR A 1 21.99 13.88 -8.69
N LYS A 2 22.83 14.92 -8.79
CA LYS A 2 24.19 14.94 -8.19
C LYS A 2 24.20 15.11 -6.67
N ARG A 3 23.22 15.76 -6.06
CA ARG A 3 23.21 16.09 -4.62
C ARG A 3 23.07 14.86 -3.70
N GLN A 4 22.39 13.80 -4.12
CA GLN A 4 22.24 12.58 -3.31
C GLN A 4 23.53 11.75 -3.24
N PRO A 5 24.25 11.47 -4.34
CA PRO A 5 25.56 10.86 -4.29
C PRO A 5 26.54 11.60 -3.39
N GLU A 6 26.69 12.92 -3.57
CA GLU A 6 27.57 13.77 -2.75
C GLU A 6 27.22 13.68 -1.25
N TYR A 7 25.93 13.65 -0.93
CA TYR A 7 25.48 13.49 0.44
C TYR A 7 25.83 12.11 1.02
N LEU A 8 25.59 11.02 0.28
CA LEU A 8 25.94 9.67 0.70
C LEU A 8 27.46 9.47 0.87
N GLU A 9 28.27 10.06 -0.02
CA GLU A 9 29.72 10.09 0.10
C GLU A 9 30.15 10.80 1.38
N SER A 10 29.52 11.93 1.72
CA SER A 10 29.83 12.67 2.95
C SER A 10 29.56 11.89 4.23
N LEU A 11 28.61 10.92 4.16
CA LEU A 11 28.28 10.02 5.24
C LEU A 11 29.12 8.73 5.25
N GLY A 12 29.97 8.51 4.25
CA GLY A 12 30.73 7.26 4.09
C GLY A 12 29.85 6.05 3.77
N VAL A 13 28.65 6.28 3.20
CA VAL A 13 27.71 5.20 2.85
C VAL A 13 27.98 4.75 1.42
N ALA A 14 28.20 3.45 1.23
CA ALA A 14 28.32 2.87 -0.10
C ALA A 14 27.01 2.99 -0.87
N TYR A 15 27.06 3.40 -2.13
CA TYR A 15 25.90 3.52 -3.00
C TYR A 15 26.22 3.07 -4.42
N TYR A 16 25.16 2.73 -5.16
CA TYR A 16 25.24 2.36 -6.57
C TYR A 16 24.25 3.18 -7.39
N VAL A 17 24.68 3.66 -8.54
CA VAL A 17 23.82 4.36 -9.50
C VAL A 17 23.54 3.42 -10.66
N LEU A 18 22.29 2.97 -10.79
CA LEU A 18 21.85 2.11 -11.86
C LEU A 18 21.14 2.94 -12.93
N GLU A 19 21.80 3.12 -14.07
CA GLU A 19 21.23 3.81 -15.21
C GLU A 19 20.50 2.82 -16.12
N ARG A 20 19.21 3.07 -16.36
CA ARG A 20 18.35 2.28 -17.28
C ARG A 20 17.42 3.21 -18.03
N ASP A 21 17.38 3.11 -19.34
CA ASP A 21 16.42 3.85 -20.16
C ASP A 21 15.02 3.22 -20.08
N THR A 22 14.38 3.44 -18.94
CA THR A 22 12.99 3.01 -18.74
C THR A 22 11.99 3.91 -19.47
N TYR A 23 12.37 5.16 -19.76
CA TYR A 23 11.48 6.13 -20.39
C TYR A 23 11.18 5.74 -21.84
N SER A 24 12.19 5.45 -22.65
CA SER A 24 12.01 5.02 -24.06
C SER A 24 11.19 3.73 -24.15
N VAL A 25 11.44 2.76 -23.24
CA VAL A 25 10.64 1.52 -23.17
C VAL A 25 9.17 1.83 -22.87
N VAL A 26 8.89 2.68 -21.88
CA VAL A 26 7.52 3.04 -21.52
C VAL A 26 6.82 3.76 -22.67
N ARG A 27 7.50 4.69 -23.34
CA ARG A 27 6.95 5.45 -24.48
C ARG A 27 6.69 4.59 -25.72
N SER A 28 7.49 3.55 -25.94
CA SER A 28 7.30 2.62 -27.07
C SER A 28 6.13 1.65 -26.86
N VAL A 29 5.77 1.35 -25.61
CA VAL A 29 4.76 0.32 -25.30
C VAL A 29 3.39 0.94 -24.98
N ILE A 30 3.37 2.12 -24.34
CA ILE A 30 2.13 2.75 -23.87
C ILE A 30 1.70 3.85 -24.84
N PRO A 31 0.48 3.76 -25.41
CA PRO A 31 -0.07 4.81 -26.26
C PRO A 31 -0.14 6.16 -25.54
N GLU A 32 -0.05 7.24 -26.33
CA GLU A 32 -0.18 8.59 -25.82
C GLU A 32 -1.54 8.81 -25.11
N GLY A 33 -1.51 9.53 -23.99
CA GLY A 33 -2.71 9.78 -23.15
C GLY A 33 -3.07 8.63 -22.19
N LYS A 34 -2.35 7.51 -22.18
CA LYS A 34 -2.53 6.43 -21.20
C LYS A 34 -1.53 6.54 -20.04
N THR A 35 -1.90 5.95 -18.89
CA THR A 35 -1.05 5.99 -17.68
C THR A 35 0.20 5.13 -17.86
N THR A 36 1.36 5.72 -17.60
CA THR A 36 2.67 5.06 -17.74
C THR A 36 3.18 4.44 -16.44
N CYS A 37 2.59 4.81 -15.30
CA CYS A 37 3.10 4.51 -13.96
C CYS A 37 3.19 3.01 -13.66
N GLY A 38 2.22 2.21 -14.09
CA GLY A 38 2.23 0.76 -13.84
C GLY A 38 3.41 0.06 -14.49
N LEU A 39 3.74 0.39 -15.76
CA LEU A 39 4.89 -0.17 -16.44
C LEU A 39 6.20 0.39 -15.90
N CYS A 40 6.29 1.71 -15.70
CA CYS A 40 7.47 2.35 -15.12
C CYS A 40 7.82 1.77 -13.74
N SER A 41 6.83 1.61 -12.87
CA SER A 41 7.01 1.00 -11.55
C SER A 41 7.49 -0.46 -11.64
N ARG A 42 6.98 -1.23 -12.60
CA ARG A 42 7.38 -2.61 -12.84
C ARG A 42 8.84 -2.70 -13.31
N LEU A 43 9.24 -1.86 -14.27
CA LEU A 43 10.61 -1.80 -14.77
C LEU A 43 11.61 -1.41 -13.67
N ARG A 44 11.29 -0.37 -12.88
CA ARG A 44 12.13 0.04 -11.74
C ARG A 44 12.29 -1.07 -10.71
N ARG A 45 11.19 -1.77 -10.38
CA ARG A 45 11.22 -2.90 -9.44
C ARG A 45 12.05 -4.05 -9.99
N GLY A 46 11.88 -4.42 -11.27
CA GLY A 46 12.69 -5.43 -11.93
C GLY A 46 14.18 -5.11 -11.89
N THR A 47 14.57 -3.85 -12.14
CA THR A 47 15.96 -3.40 -12.03
C THR A 47 16.51 -3.57 -10.59
N LEU A 48 15.73 -3.17 -9.58
CA LEU A 48 16.14 -3.31 -8.18
C LEU A 48 16.28 -4.79 -7.77
N TYR A 49 15.37 -5.66 -8.21
CA TYR A 49 15.41 -7.08 -7.89
C TYR A 49 16.61 -7.77 -8.56
N GLY A 50 16.82 -7.49 -9.85
CA GLY A 50 17.99 -8.02 -10.58
C GLY A 50 19.30 -7.57 -9.94
N PHE A 51 19.43 -6.32 -9.55
CA PHE A 51 20.61 -5.82 -8.87
C PHE A 51 20.79 -6.43 -7.47
N ALA A 52 19.71 -6.60 -6.71
CA ALA A 52 19.78 -7.28 -5.41
C ALA A 52 20.30 -8.72 -5.54
N GLU A 53 19.87 -9.44 -6.58
CA GLU A 53 20.38 -10.78 -6.89
C GLU A 53 21.87 -10.76 -7.28
N GLU A 54 22.27 -9.80 -8.13
CA GLU A 54 23.65 -9.61 -8.57
C GLU A 54 24.63 -9.39 -7.43
N ILE A 55 24.24 -8.58 -6.43
CA ILE A 55 25.08 -8.31 -5.25
C ILE A 55 24.86 -9.29 -4.09
N GLY A 56 24.04 -10.32 -4.26
CA GLY A 56 23.73 -11.31 -3.24
C GLY A 56 22.86 -10.81 -2.09
N ALA A 57 22.14 -9.69 -2.27
CA ALA A 57 21.26 -9.14 -1.24
C ALA A 57 19.98 -9.96 -1.14
N GLN A 58 19.64 -10.42 0.05
CA GLN A 58 18.41 -11.20 0.33
C GLN A 58 17.22 -10.30 0.70
N LYS A 59 17.46 -9.06 1.08
CA LYS A 59 16.44 -8.11 1.56
C LYS A 59 16.53 -6.80 0.79
N ILE A 60 15.36 -6.26 0.45
CA ILE A 60 15.20 -4.96 -0.18
C ILE A 60 14.40 -4.09 0.77
N ALA A 61 15.02 -3.04 1.31
CA ALA A 61 14.35 -2.06 2.16
C ALA A 61 13.77 -0.93 1.30
N LEU A 62 12.47 -0.68 1.43
CA LEU A 62 11.79 0.42 0.75
C LEU A 62 11.33 1.46 1.77
N GLY A 63 11.43 2.75 1.42
CA GLY A 63 11.10 3.88 2.27
C GLY A 63 9.60 4.17 2.44
N HIS A 64 8.71 3.23 2.11
CA HIS A 64 7.28 3.42 2.31
C HIS A 64 6.95 3.53 3.80
N HIS A 65 6.11 4.50 4.13
CA HIS A 65 5.69 4.80 5.50
C HIS A 65 4.20 4.50 5.72
N ARG A 66 3.70 4.74 6.94
CA ARG A 66 2.31 4.44 7.35
C ARG A 66 1.27 5.07 6.41
N ASP A 67 1.47 6.33 6.05
CA ASP A 67 0.51 7.07 5.24
C ASP A 67 0.47 6.53 3.80
N ASP A 68 1.60 6.12 3.22
CA ASP A 68 1.65 5.41 1.92
C ASP A 68 0.83 4.10 1.95
N ILE A 69 0.88 3.38 3.07
CA ILE A 69 0.15 2.12 3.24
C ILE A 69 -1.36 2.39 3.25
N VAL A 70 -1.80 3.42 3.99
CA VAL A 70 -3.20 3.85 4.05
C VAL A 70 -3.67 4.39 2.70
N GLU A 71 -2.88 5.25 2.04
CA GLU A 71 -3.18 5.74 0.69
C GLU A 71 -3.35 4.58 -0.30
N THR A 72 -2.48 3.57 -0.22
CA THR A 72 -2.55 2.39 -1.10
C THR A 72 -3.79 1.56 -0.83
N LEU A 73 -4.24 1.43 0.43
CA LEU A 73 -5.52 0.80 0.75
C LEU A 73 -6.66 1.51 0.04
N PHE A 74 -6.76 2.83 0.15
CA PHE A 74 -7.85 3.59 -0.47
C PHE A 74 -7.78 3.60 -2.00
N LEU A 75 -6.59 3.65 -2.58
CA LEU A 75 -6.43 3.49 -4.04
C LEU A 75 -6.95 2.14 -4.53
N ASN A 76 -6.61 1.05 -3.83
CA ASN A 76 -7.13 -0.27 -4.19
C ASN A 76 -8.63 -0.39 -3.94
N LEU A 77 -9.15 0.19 -2.86
CA LEU A 77 -10.57 0.17 -2.52
C LEU A 77 -11.41 0.93 -3.56
N PHE A 78 -11.02 2.15 -3.91
CA PHE A 78 -11.82 3.03 -4.78
C PHE A 78 -11.66 2.71 -6.28
N PHE A 79 -10.46 2.34 -6.70
CA PHE A 79 -10.15 2.16 -8.11
C PHE A 79 -9.84 0.72 -8.50
N GLY A 80 -9.49 -0.13 -7.54
CA GLY A 80 -9.13 -1.53 -7.78
C GLY A 80 -10.19 -2.56 -7.34
N GLY A 81 -11.22 -2.13 -6.57
CA GLY A 81 -12.23 -3.04 -6.00
C GLY A 81 -11.62 -4.11 -5.10
N LYS A 82 -10.53 -3.78 -4.37
CA LYS A 82 -9.80 -4.75 -3.54
C LYS A 82 -9.44 -4.17 -2.17
N LEU A 83 -9.66 -4.96 -1.12
CA LEU A 83 -9.12 -4.70 0.22
C LEU A 83 -7.64 -5.12 0.26
N LYS A 84 -6.77 -4.26 -0.23
CA LYS A 84 -5.34 -4.53 -0.36
C LYS A 84 -4.53 -3.29 -0.02
N ALA A 85 -3.50 -3.46 0.83
CA ALA A 85 -2.51 -2.44 1.15
C ALA A 85 -1.09 -2.96 0.91
N MET A 86 -0.09 -2.37 1.54
CA MET A 86 1.30 -2.82 1.52
C MET A 86 1.69 -3.35 2.91
N PRO A 87 1.98 -4.64 3.07
CA PRO A 87 2.42 -5.14 4.37
C PRO A 87 3.85 -4.64 4.69
N PRO A 88 4.24 -4.56 5.98
CA PRO A 88 5.59 -4.16 6.40
C PRO A 88 6.69 -5.08 5.85
N LYS A 89 6.36 -6.33 5.60
CA LYS A 89 7.26 -7.35 5.06
C LYS A 89 6.49 -8.26 4.11
N LEU A 90 7.08 -8.56 2.97
CA LEU A 90 6.53 -9.55 2.06
C LEU A 90 7.65 -10.23 1.26
N LEU A 91 7.38 -11.43 0.77
CA LEU A 91 8.23 -12.10 -0.20
C LEU A 91 7.94 -11.54 -1.60
N SER A 92 8.97 -11.30 -2.42
CA SER A 92 8.79 -10.90 -3.82
C SER A 92 8.04 -11.96 -4.62
N ASP A 93 7.41 -11.55 -5.74
CA ASP A 93 6.60 -12.47 -6.56
C ASP A 93 7.42 -13.66 -7.11
N ASP A 94 8.71 -13.44 -7.38
CA ASP A 94 9.68 -14.47 -7.80
C ASP A 94 10.29 -15.27 -6.63
N LYS A 95 9.90 -14.94 -5.38
CA LYS A 95 10.36 -15.56 -4.12
C LYS A 95 11.86 -15.43 -3.83
N LYS A 96 12.60 -14.62 -4.57
CA LYS A 96 14.06 -14.46 -4.41
C LYS A 96 14.44 -13.42 -3.35
N ASN A 97 13.57 -12.44 -3.09
CA ASN A 97 13.88 -11.32 -2.20
C ASN A 97 12.80 -11.13 -1.13
N VAL A 98 13.21 -10.74 0.05
CA VAL A 98 12.31 -10.26 1.10
C VAL A 98 12.25 -8.74 1.02
N VAL A 99 11.09 -8.19 0.65
CA VAL A 99 10.83 -6.74 0.69
C VAL A 99 10.41 -6.35 2.10
N ILE A 100 11.10 -5.38 2.68
CA ILE A 100 10.77 -4.81 3.99
C ILE A 100 10.50 -3.31 3.88
N ARG A 101 9.70 -2.78 4.81
CA ARG A 101 9.36 -1.35 4.92
C ARG A 101 9.67 -0.89 6.35
N PRO A 102 10.91 -0.50 6.64
CA PRO A 102 11.32 -0.13 8.00
C PRO A 102 10.50 1.03 8.59
N LEU A 103 10.00 1.93 7.72
CA LEU A 103 9.20 3.09 8.11
C LEU A 103 7.68 2.83 8.12
N ALA A 104 7.24 1.57 8.00
CA ALA A 104 5.82 1.20 7.87
C ALA A 104 4.92 1.75 8.99
N TYR A 105 5.46 1.99 10.17
CA TYR A 105 4.73 2.49 11.34
C TYR A 105 4.97 3.98 11.62
N CYS A 106 5.85 4.65 10.85
CA CYS A 106 6.16 6.06 11.01
C CYS A 106 5.14 6.92 10.26
N LYS A 107 4.76 8.05 10.86
CA LYS A 107 3.91 9.07 10.20
C LYS A 107 4.72 9.84 9.16
N GLU A 108 4.10 10.19 8.05
CA GLU A 108 4.75 11.04 7.04
C GLU A 108 5.22 12.38 7.64
N SER A 109 4.40 13.00 8.49
CA SER A 109 4.73 14.26 9.15
C SER A 109 6.00 14.20 9.99
N ASP A 110 6.22 13.08 10.69
CA ASP A 110 7.39 12.91 11.55
C ASP A 110 8.65 12.71 10.69
N ILE A 111 8.51 11.97 9.58
CA ILE A 111 9.58 11.78 8.59
C ILE A 111 9.93 13.10 7.91
N GLU A 112 8.94 13.90 7.50
CA GLU A 112 9.14 15.23 6.91
C GLU A 112 9.84 16.17 7.89
N ALA A 113 9.42 16.20 9.16
CA ALA A 113 10.05 17.02 10.20
C ALA A 113 11.52 16.63 10.40
N TYR A 114 11.79 15.34 10.50
CA TYR A 114 13.17 14.82 10.63
C TYR A 114 14.02 15.14 9.40
N ALA A 115 13.51 14.90 8.20
CA ALA A 115 14.22 15.16 6.96
C ALA A 115 14.57 16.67 6.78
N ASN A 116 13.68 17.56 7.23
CA ASN A 116 13.92 19.00 7.22
C ASN A 116 15.00 19.40 8.27
N GLN A 117 14.94 18.82 9.46
CA GLN A 117 15.93 19.06 10.51
C GLN A 117 17.34 18.64 10.06
N GLU A 118 17.46 17.49 9.42
CA GLU A 118 18.72 16.95 8.90
C GLU A 118 19.11 17.54 7.53
N ALA A 119 18.31 18.45 6.99
CA ALA A 119 18.52 19.10 5.68
C ALA A 119 18.81 18.11 4.54
N TYR A 120 18.09 16.97 4.49
CA TYR A 120 18.27 15.95 3.46
C TYR A 120 18.05 16.52 2.05
N PRO A 121 18.88 16.14 1.07
CA PRO A 121 18.75 16.62 -0.30
C PRO A 121 17.57 15.96 -1.04
N ILE A 122 16.34 16.26 -0.62
CA ILE A 122 15.12 15.70 -1.19
C ILE A 122 14.91 16.24 -2.61
N ILE A 123 14.64 15.35 -3.56
CA ILE A 123 14.28 15.70 -4.93
C ILE A 123 12.75 15.80 -5.01
N PRO A 124 12.19 16.97 -5.41
CA PRO A 124 10.74 17.10 -5.56
C PRO A 124 10.23 16.19 -6.67
N CYS A 125 9.15 15.46 -6.38
CA CYS A 125 8.50 14.55 -7.34
C CYS A 125 7.49 15.32 -8.20
N ASN A 126 7.96 15.99 -9.26
CA ASN A 126 7.13 16.72 -10.23
C ASN A 126 7.32 16.24 -11.68
N LEU A 127 7.94 15.05 -11.87
CA LEU A 127 8.46 14.61 -13.15
C LEU A 127 7.46 13.87 -14.06
N CYS A 128 6.33 13.38 -13.55
CA CYS A 128 5.35 12.68 -14.38
C CYS A 128 3.92 13.13 -14.04
N GLY A 129 3.29 13.89 -14.93
CA GLY A 129 1.87 14.29 -14.84
C GLY A 129 0.90 13.14 -15.14
N SER A 130 1.11 11.94 -14.57
CA SER A 130 0.25 10.78 -14.84
C SER A 130 -1.02 10.78 -13.99
N GLN A 131 -2.09 10.16 -14.50
CA GLN A 131 -3.40 10.08 -13.80
C GLN A 131 -3.33 9.39 -12.43
N GLU A 132 -2.46 8.41 -12.24
CA GLU A 132 -2.27 7.77 -10.93
C GLU A 132 -1.76 8.74 -9.87
N ASN A 133 -0.93 9.72 -10.26
CA ASN A 133 -0.51 10.78 -9.36
C ASN A 133 -1.69 11.66 -8.94
N LEU A 134 -2.63 11.94 -9.87
CA LEU A 134 -3.85 12.69 -9.54
C LEU A 134 -4.72 11.92 -8.55
N GLN A 135 -4.97 10.63 -8.77
CA GLN A 135 -5.74 9.78 -7.85
C GLN A 135 -5.09 9.70 -6.46
N ARG A 136 -3.76 9.54 -6.40
CA ARG A 136 -3.03 9.53 -5.14
C ARG A 136 -3.12 10.88 -4.44
N VAL A 137 -2.99 11.98 -5.15
CA VAL A 137 -3.14 13.34 -4.60
C VAL A 137 -4.54 13.55 -4.03
N GLU A 138 -5.59 13.09 -4.72
CA GLU A 138 -6.96 13.16 -4.24
C GLU A 138 -7.18 12.34 -2.96
N VAL A 139 -6.71 11.09 -2.95
CA VAL A 139 -6.79 10.22 -1.75
C VAL A 139 -6.02 10.86 -0.59
N LYS A 140 -4.82 11.36 -0.83
CA LYS A 140 -4.01 12.03 0.19
C LYS A 140 -4.70 13.28 0.75
N ARG A 141 -5.32 14.11 -0.11
CA ARG A 141 -6.09 15.27 0.30
C ARG A 141 -7.27 14.88 1.17
N MET A 142 -8.05 13.89 0.73
CA MET A 142 -9.20 13.35 1.49
C MET A 142 -8.77 12.88 2.89
N LEU A 143 -7.71 12.09 2.97
CA LEU A 143 -7.21 11.57 4.25
C LEU A 143 -6.71 12.69 5.18
N ARG A 144 -6.03 13.70 4.64
CA ARG A 144 -5.59 14.88 5.40
C ARG A 144 -6.77 15.71 5.92
N ASP A 145 -7.82 15.88 5.12
CA ASP A 145 -9.01 16.61 5.53
C ASP A 145 -9.78 15.83 6.61
N TRP A 146 -9.86 14.51 6.50
CA TRP A 146 -10.42 13.64 7.54
C TRP A 146 -9.62 13.69 8.84
N GLU A 147 -8.31 13.65 8.76
CA GLU A 147 -7.44 13.72 9.94
C GLU A 147 -7.59 15.07 10.67
N LYS A 148 -7.79 16.19 9.93
CA LYS A 148 -8.06 17.51 10.53
C LYS A 148 -9.42 17.54 11.23
N GLN A 149 -10.45 16.99 10.59
CA GLN A 149 -11.81 16.97 11.14
C GLN A 149 -11.95 15.98 12.29
N TYR A 150 -11.28 14.84 12.19
CA TYR A 150 -11.35 13.74 13.15
C TYR A 150 -9.93 13.23 13.46
N PRO A 151 -9.19 13.86 14.35
CA PRO A 151 -7.82 13.47 14.68
C PRO A 151 -7.70 12.00 15.09
N GLY A 152 -6.66 11.32 14.60
CA GLY A 152 -6.41 9.90 14.85
C GLY A 152 -7.08 8.93 13.89
N ARG A 153 -7.81 9.40 12.85
CA ARG A 153 -8.48 8.52 11.88
C ARG A 153 -7.51 7.74 11.02
N THR A 154 -6.45 8.37 10.55
CA THR A 154 -5.41 7.68 9.76
C THR A 154 -4.79 6.52 10.56
N GLU A 155 -4.54 6.73 11.83
CA GLU A 155 -4.04 5.70 12.76
C GLU A 155 -5.05 4.55 12.94
N THR A 156 -6.34 4.89 13.12
CA THR A 156 -7.41 3.89 13.26
C THR A 156 -7.55 3.05 12.00
N ILE A 157 -7.51 3.67 10.82
CA ILE A 157 -7.54 2.97 9.52
C ILE A 157 -6.31 2.06 9.39
N PHE A 158 -5.13 2.54 9.71
CA PHE A 158 -3.92 1.72 9.67
C PHE A 158 -4.02 0.50 10.59
N LYS A 159 -4.51 0.67 11.83
CA LYS A 159 -4.72 -0.44 12.78
C LYS A 159 -5.73 -1.46 12.28
N SER A 160 -6.75 -1.05 11.53
CA SER A 160 -7.75 -1.98 10.98
C SER A 160 -7.16 -3.00 10.01
N LEU A 161 -6.03 -2.68 9.35
CA LEU A 161 -5.32 -3.61 8.47
C LEU A 161 -4.75 -4.85 9.19
N ALA A 162 -4.52 -4.74 10.50
CA ALA A 162 -4.06 -5.84 11.34
C ALA A 162 -5.20 -6.44 12.19
N ASN A 163 -6.44 -6.00 11.98
CA ASN A 163 -7.59 -6.41 12.77
C ASN A 163 -8.79 -6.72 11.87
N VAL A 164 -8.64 -7.78 11.10
CA VAL A 164 -9.63 -8.25 10.13
C VAL A 164 -10.56 -9.28 10.78
N SER A 165 -11.87 -9.15 10.55
CA SER A 165 -12.88 -10.14 10.93
C SER A 165 -13.37 -10.89 9.69
N PRO A 166 -12.77 -12.03 9.33
CA PRO A 166 -13.08 -12.74 8.08
C PRO A 166 -14.56 -13.07 7.91
N SER A 167 -15.24 -13.49 8.99
CA SER A 167 -16.66 -13.83 8.99
C SER A 167 -17.60 -12.64 8.70
N GLN A 168 -17.08 -11.43 8.65
CA GLN A 168 -17.82 -10.21 8.33
C GLN A 168 -17.50 -9.68 6.93
N LEU A 169 -16.74 -10.44 6.14
CA LEU A 169 -16.38 -10.12 4.77
C LEU A 169 -17.01 -11.10 3.80
N ALA A 170 -17.25 -10.66 2.56
CA ALA A 170 -17.87 -11.46 1.50
C ALA A 170 -16.83 -12.25 0.66
N ASP A 171 -15.63 -12.45 1.18
CA ASP A 171 -14.57 -13.22 0.51
C ASP A 171 -14.64 -14.69 0.93
N ARG A 172 -15.00 -15.56 -0.03
CA ARG A 172 -15.19 -17.00 0.19
C ARG A 172 -13.90 -17.75 0.54
N GLU A 173 -12.74 -17.22 0.12
CA GLU A 173 -11.43 -17.82 0.47
C GLU A 173 -11.08 -17.53 1.92
N LEU A 174 -11.57 -16.42 2.49
CA LEU A 174 -11.36 -16.06 3.89
C LEU A 174 -12.38 -16.68 4.83
N PHE A 175 -13.63 -16.84 4.36
CA PHE A 175 -14.73 -17.37 5.17
C PHE A 175 -15.80 -18.01 4.29
N ASP A 176 -16.04 -19.31 4.48
CA ASP A 176 -17.04 -20.06 3.75
C ASP A 176 -18.44 -19.84 4.34
N PHE A 177 -19.07 -18.73 3.97
CA PHE A 177 -20.41 -18.36 4.41
C PHE A 177 -21.51 -19.12 3.66
N GLU A 178 -21.21 -19.76 2.53
CA GLU A 178 -22.19 -20.51 1.74
C GLU A 178 -22.50 -21.89 2.33
N SER A 179 -21.54 -22.50 3.04
CA SER A 179 -21.72 -23.80 3.69
C SER A 179 -22.33 -23.71 5.10
N LEU A 180 -22.67 -22.51 5.57
CA LEU A 180 -23.24 -22.35 6.90
C LEU A 180 -24.62 -22.98 7.02
N VAL A 181 -24.74 -23.93 7.94
CA VAL A 181 -26.02 -24.56 8.31
C VAL A 181 -26.26 -24.36 9.80
N VAL A 182 -27.52 -24.18 10.16
CA VAL A 182 -27.92 -24.08 11.57
C VAL A 182 -27.83 -25.47 12.20
N GLN A 183 -27.01 -25.62 13.23
CA GLN A 183 -26.98 -26.78 14.09
C GLN A 183 -28.08 -26.61 15.15
N ARG A 184 -29.24 -27.18 14.92
CA ARG A 184 -30.33 -27.28 15.92
C ARG A 184 -30.24 -28.67 16.53
N ASP A 185 -30.41 -28.72 17.83
CA ASP A 185 -30.73 -29.98 18.51
C ASP A 185 -32.17 -30.36 18.18
N ASP A 186 -32.35 -31.30 17.25
CA ASP A 186 -33.69 -31.74 16.78
C ASP A 186 -34.50 -32.43 17.90
N SER A 187 -33.95 -32.55 19.10
CA SER A 187 -34.68 -33.14 20.27
C SER A 187 -35.71 -32.22 20.89
N GLN A 188 -35.80 -30.96 20.47
CA GLN A 188 -36.82 -30.01 20.87
C GLN A 188 -37.47 -29.40 19.63
N GLU A 189 -38.57 -29.99 19.14
CA GLU A 189 -39.47 -29.28 18.22
C GLU A 189 -39.98 -28.03 18.95
N PRO A 190 -39.67 -26.81 18.47
CA PRO A 190 -40.27 -25.62 19.05
C PRO A 190 -41.75 -25.65 18.73
N GLU A 191 -42.60 -25.73 19.73
CA GLU A 191 -43.99 -25.33 19.56
C GLU A 191 -43.99 -23.92 18.98
N LEU A 192 -44.33 -23.78 17.70
CA LEU A 192 -44.48 -22.48 17.06
C LEU A 192 -45.56 -21.72 17.84
N PRO A 193 -45.22 -20.59 18.47
CA PRO A 193 -46.25 -19.80 19.13
C PRO A 193 -47.25 -19.36 18.08
N LEU A 194 -48.50 -19.75 18.28
CA LEU A 194 -49.62 -19.27 17.47
C LEU A 194 -49.51 -17.75 17.35
N ILE A 195 -49.39 -17.25 16.12
CA ILE A 195 -49.33 -15.82 15.84
C ILE A 195 -50.60 -15.20 16.41
N LYS A 196 -50.51 -14.59 17.56
CA LYS A 196 -51.57 -13.74 18.09
C LYS A 196 -51.56 -12.46 17.28
N THR A 197 -52.53 -12.30 16.40
CA THR A 197 -52.77 -11.02 15.73
C THR A 197 -53.11 -10.00 16.80
N VAL A 198 -52.20 -9.07 17.08
CA VAL A 198 -52.52 -7.90 17.89
C VAL A 198 -53.16 -6.89 16.93
N SER A 199 -54.47 -6.72 17.00
CA SER A 199 -55.16 -5.59 16.37
C SER A 199 -54.82 -4.33 17.16
N LEU A 200 -54.26 -3.35 16.48
CA LEU A 200 -54.04 -1.97 16.94
C LEU A 200 -55.39 -1.23 16.97
#